data_fa13ac01c0d520d06abd4c4368a7df58
#
_entry.id   fa13ac01c0d520d06abd4c4368a7df58
#
_cell.length_a   1.000
_cell.length_b   1.000
_cell.length_c   1.000
_cell.angle_alpha   90.00
_cell.angle_beta   90.00
_cell.angle_gamma   90.00
#
_symmetry.space_group_name_H-M   'P 1'
#
loop_
_entity.id
_entity.type
_entity.pdbx_description
1 polymer ?
#
loop_
_entity_poly.entity_id
_entity_poly.type
_entity_poly.pdbx_seq_one_letter_code
_entity_poly.pdbx_strand_id
1 'polypeptide(L)'
;MFRKLVAIEPVSLIPSAEKELHSYADEVVMYPDIPAGDEEIIARIGDADAVLLSYTSRINRAVLEECTDIKYIGMCCSLYSPESANVDIRYANERGITVTGIRDYGDEGVVEYVISELVRCLHGFGQEPWEDMPREITGLKVGVVGLGKSGGMIADALKFFGAEIAYFARSEKQEATAKGYRFLPLNELLAQSEVVFCCLNKNTVLLHEAEFGQLGNKKVLFNTG
;
A
#
# COMPACT_ATOMS: atom_id res chain seq x y z
N MET A 1 3.54 -29.64 -5.72
CA MET A 1 4.45 -29.07 -6.70
C MET A 1 3.65 -28.81 -7.96
N PHE A 2 3.76 -27.63 -8.53
CA PHE A 2 3.09 -27.27 -9.78
C PHE A 2 3.86 -27.81 -10.96
N ARG A 3 3.19 -28.07 -12.06
CA ARG A 3 3.85 -28.48 -13.31
C ARG A 3 4.54 -27.29 -13.98
N LYS A 4 3.82 -26.15 -14.06
CA LYS A 4 4.31 -24.95 -14.70
C LYS A 4 3.83 -23.71 -13.97
N LEU A 5 4.77 -22.85 -13.63
CA LEU A 5 4.52 -21.54 -13.04
C LEU A 5 4.88 -20.44 -14.05
N VAL A 6 3.95 -19.52 -14.26
CA VAL A 6 4.15 -18.38 -15.15
C VAL A 6 3.97 -17.07 -14.40
N ALA A 7 5.00 -16.21 -14.40
CA ALA A 7 4.84 -14.80 -14.07
C ALA A 7 4.48 -14.03 -15.35
N ILE A 8 3.24 -13.58 -15.45
CA ILE A 8 2.69 -12.96 -16.68
C ILE A 8 3.21 -11.55 -16.96
N GLU A 9 3.88 -10.97 -15.99
CA GLU A 9 4.47 -9.62 -16.01
C GLU A 9 5.63 -9.53 -15.02
N PRO A 10 6.40 -8.42 -14.98
CA PRO A 10 7.45 -8.24 -13.97
C PRO A 10 6.86 -8.26 -12.54
N VAL A 11 7.30 -9.21 -11.72
CA VAL A 11 6.88 -9.39 -10.33
C VAL A 11 7.93 -8.91 -9.31
N SER A 12 9.03 -8.35 -9.79
CA SER A 12 10.09 -7.71 -9.00
C SER A 12 10.65 -8.57 -7.85
N LEU A 13 10.84 -9.86 -8.11
CA LEU A 13 11.45 -10.75 -7.12
C LEU A 13 12.95 -10.48 -6.97
N ILE A 14 13.47 -10.61 -5.76
CA ILE A 14 14.91 -10.66 -5.52
C ILE A 14 15.48 -11.99 -6.05
N PRO A 15 16.79 -12.05 -6.44
CA PRO A 15 17.37 -13.25 -7.08
C PRO A 15 17.23 -14.54 -6.27
N SER A 16 17.21 -14.46 -4.93
CA SER A 16 17.01 -15.63 -4.06
C SER A 16 15.60 -16.18 -4.14
N ALA A 17 14.58 -15.28 -4.16
CA ALA A 17 13.18 -15.68 -4.28
C ALA A 17 12.88 -16.22 -5.69
N GLU A 18 13.48 -15.65 -6.74
CA GLU A 18 13.36 -16.15 -8.10
C GLU A 18 13.89 -17.60 -8.22
N LYS A 19 15.04 -17.88 -7.63
CA LYS A 19 15.58 -19.24 -7.57
C LYS A 19 14.68 -20.20 -6.79
N GLU A 20 14.04 -19.72 -5.74
CA GLU A 20 13.16 -20.53 -4.91
C GLU A 20 11.90 -21.00 -5.65
N LEU A 21 11.43 -20.26 -6.68
CA LEU A 21 10.30 -20.68 -7.51
C LEU A 21 10.48 -22.06 -8.12
N HIS A 22 11.71 -22.42 -8.49
CA HIS A 22 12.05 -23.75 -9.04
C HIS A 22 11.89 -24.89 -8.02
N SER A 23 11.69 -24.59 -6.74
CA SER A 23 11.34 -25.61 -5.73
C SER A 23 9.83 -25.86 -5.65
N TYR A 24 9.02 -25.00 -6.26
CA TYR A 24 7.57 -25.09 -6.27
C TYR A 24 6.97 -25.56 -7.61
N ALA A 25 7.73 -25.42 -8.70
CA ALA A 25 7.29 -25.82 -10.04
C ALA A 25 8.40 -26.48 -10.85
N ASP A 26 8.02 -27.42 -11.73
CA ASP A 26 8.96 -28.11 -12.63
C ASP A 26 9.46 -27.18 -13.75
N GLU A 27 8.57 -26.31 -14.25
CA GLU A 27 8.86 -25.27 -15.23
C GLU A 27 8.50 -23.90 -14.66
N VAL A 28 9.40 -22.91 -14.79
CA VAL A 28 9.18 -21.51 -14.41
C VAL A 28 9.44 -20.61 -15.60
N VAL A 29 8.43 -19.84 -16.00
CA VAL A 29 8.53 -18.86 -17.07
C VAL A 29 8.23 -17.47 -16.49
N MET A 30 9.08 -16.49 -16.79
CA MET A 30 8.91 -15.12 -16.30
C MET A 30 8.98 -14.15 -17.47
N TYR A 31 7.91 -13.38 -17.66
CA TYR A 31 7.86 -12.34 -18.68
C TYR A 31 8.43 -11.02 -18.16
N PRO A 32 9.30 -10.35 -18.94
CA PRO A 32 9.99 -9.14 -18.50
C PRO A 32 9.19 -7.86 -18.75
N ASP A 33 8.02 -7.94 -19.38
CA ASP A 33 7.19 -6.82 -19.81
C ASP A 33 5.73 -7.02 -19.44
N ILE A 34 4.97 -5.93 -19.47
CA ILE A 34 3.53 -5.92 -19.13
C ILE A 34 2.73 -6.35 -20.36
N PRO A 35 1.80 -7.31 -20.25
CA PRO A 35 0.95 -7.74 -21.36
C PRO A 35 0.00 -6.63 -21.81
N ALA A 36 -0.25 -6.55 -23.13
CA ALA A 36 -1.09 -5.53 -23.71
C ALA A 36 -2.59 -5.65 -23.39
N GLY A 37 -3.05 -6.85 -22.96
CA GLY A 37 -4.45 -7.11 -22.62
C GLY A 37 -4.75 -8.59 -22.39
N ASP A 38 -6.04 -8.92 -22.28
CA ASP A 38 -6.50 -10.26 -21.90
C ASP A 38 -6.01 -11.35 -22.86
N GLU A 39 -5.98 -11.11 -24.16
CA GLU A 39 -5.52 -12.09 -25.16
C GLU A 39 -4.06 -12.48 -24.93
N GLU A 40 -3.21 -11.51 -24.64
CA GLU A 40 -1.81 -11.76 -24.34
C GLU A 40 -1.63 -12.43 -22.96
N ILE A 41 -2.41 -12.04 -21.96
CA ILE A 41 -2.43 -12.71 -20.66
C ILE A 41 -2.76 -14.18 -20.82
N ILE A 42 -3.82 -14.50 -21.57
CA ILE A 42 -4.24 -15.88 -21.86
C ILE A 42 -3.10 -16.65 -22.57
N ALA A 43 -2.49 -16.03 -23.60
CA ALA A 43 -1.39 -16.64 -24.34
C ALA A 43 -0.16 -16.92 -23.46
N ARG A 44 0.17 -15.99 -22.53
CA ARG A 44 1.28 -16.18 -21.57
C ARG A 44 1.00 -17.26 -20.54
N ILE A 45 -0.22 -17.32 -20.02
CA ILE A 45 -0.63 -18.37 -19.08
C ILE A 45 -0.57 -19.74 -19.75
N GLY A 46 -1.20 -19.87 -20.94
CA GLY A 46 -1.24 -21.11 -21.69
C GLY A 46 -1.76 -22.27 -20.84
N ASP A 47 -0.93 -23.30 -20.66
CA ASP A 47 -1.22 -24.50 -19.90
C ASP A 47 -0.69 -24.49 -18.46
N ALA A 48 -0.29 -23.33 -17.94
CA ALA A 48 0.24 -23.20 -16.59
C ALA A 48 -0.83 -23.51 -15.52
N ASP A 49 -0.41 -24.18 -14.44
CA ASP A 49 -1.24 -24.46 -13.28
C ASP A 49 -0.97 -23.54 -12.09
N ALA A 50 0.09 -22.72 -12.16
CA ALA A 50 0.37 -21.63 -11.23
C ALA A 50 0.70 -20.33 -11.97
N VAL A 51 0.14 -19.20 -11.50
CA VAL A 51 0.33 -17.89 -12.11
C VAL A 51 0.76 -16.88 -11.06
N LEU A 52 1.75 -16.06 -11.40
CA LEU A 52 2.12 -14.87 -10.63
C LEU A 52 1.82 -13.61 -11.44
N LEU A 53 1.31 -12.59 -10.75
CA LEU A 53 1.13 -11.26 -11.30
C LEU A 53 1.44 -10.18 -10.26
N SER A 54 1.73 -8.97 -10.72
CA SER A 54 1.88 -7.78 -9.89
C SER A 54 0.58 -6.97 -9.90
N TYR A 55 0.67 -5.65 -9.72
CA TYR A 55 -0.48 -4.74 -9.67
C TYR A 55 -0.87 -4.14 -11.03
N THR A 56 -0.08 -4.39 -12.07
CA THR A 56 -0.23 -3.77 -13.39
C THR A 56 -1.21 -4.51 -14.28
N SER A 57 -1.29 -5.83 -14.19
CA SER A 57 -2.22 -6.67 -14.94
C SER A 57 -3.44 -7.06 -14.11
N ARG A 58 -4.49 -7.51 -14.81
CA ARG A 58 -5.72 -7.98 -14.18
C ARG A 58 -6.11 -9.34 -14.76
N ILE A 59 -6.36 -10.31 -13.89
CA ILE A 59 -6.95 -11.61 -14.25
C ILE A 59 -8.45 -11.55 -13.93
N ASN A 60 -9.23 -11.17 -14.93
CA ASN A 60 -10.67 -11.09 -14.83
C ASN A 60 -11.33 -12.46 -15.11
N ARG A 61 -12.66 -12.51 -15.05
CA ARG A 61 -13.43 -13.72 -15.30
C ARG A 61 -13.16 -14.31 -16.68
N ALA A 62 -13.10 -13.48 -17.74
CA ALA A 62 -12.89 -13.96 -19.11
C ALA A 62 -11.54 -14.69 -19.25
N VAL A 63 -10.47 -14.16 -18.66
CA VAL A 63 -9.15 -14.82 -18.62
C VAL A 63 -9.24 -16.16 -17.88
N LEU A 64 -9.95 -16.19 -16.75
CA LEU A 64 -10.10 -17.43 -15.96
C LEU A 64 -10.94 -18.48 -16.69
N GLU A 65 -11.91 -18.09 -17.50
CA GLU A 65 -12.74 -19.02 -18.31
C GLU A 65 -11.92 -19.72 -19.38
N GLU A 66 -10.97 -19.01 -20.00
CA GLU A 66 -10.07 -19.57 -21.04
C GLU A 66 -8.93 -20.41 -20.43
N CYS A 67 -8.38 -19.99 -19.30
CA CYS A 67 -7.25 -20.66 -18.65
C CYS A 67 -7.74 -21.70 -17.63
N THR A 68 -8.09 -22.90 -18.11
CA THR A 68 -8.76 -23.90 -17.29
C THR A 68 -7.86 -24.67 -16.34
N ASP A 69 -6.55 -24.70 -16.58
CA ASP A 69 -5.58 -25.50 -15.83
C ASP A 69 -5.09 -24.83 -14.53
N ILE A 70 -5.40 -23.54 -14.34
CA ILE A 70 -4.96 -22.77 -13.17
C ILE A 70 -5.50 -23.38 -11.87
N LYS A 71 -4.62 -23.62 -10.91
CA LYS A 71 -4.91 -24.06 -9.55
C LYS A 71 -4.52 -23.02 -8.50
N TYR A 72 -3.55 -22.15 -8.84
CA TYR A 72 -3.00 -21.16 -7.93
C TYR A 72 -2.71 -19.85 -8.64
N ILE A 73 -3.04 -18.74 -7.97
CA ILE A 73 -2.66 -17.39 -8.40
C ILE A 73 -2.01 -16.67 -7.23
N GLY A 74 -0.76 -16.27 -7.40
CA GLY A 74 -0.01 -15.45 -6.45
C GLY A 74 0.01 -13.99 -6.89
N MET A 75 -0.67 -13.12 -6.15
CA MET A 75 -0.58 -11.68 -6.33
C MET A 75 0.67 -11.16 -5.63
N CYS A 76 1.72 -10.81 -6.37
CA CYS A 76 2.94 -10.17 -5.87
C CYS A 76 2.69 -8.68 -5.57
N CYS A 77 1.53 -8.39 -4.99
CA CYS A 77 1.06 -7.07 -4.60
C CYS A 77 0.03 -7.18 -3.46
N SER A 78 -0.41 -6.03 -2.96
CA SER A 78 -1.33 -5.97 -1.83
C SER A 78 -2.69 -6.62 -2.12
N LEU A 79 -3.14 -7.48 -1.21
CA LEU A 79 -4.47 -8.06 -1.21
C LEU A 79 -5.14 -7.84 0.15
N TYR A 80 -6.04 -6.85 0.26
CA TYR A 80 -6.76 -6.54 1.50
C TYR A 80 -8.19 -7.10 1.52
N SER A 81 -8.85 -7.15 0.38
CA SER A 81 -10.19 -7.72 0.21
C SER A 81 -10.40 -8.20 -1.22
N PRO A 82 -11.40 -9.06 -1.49
CA PRO A 82 -11.73 -9.49 -2.85
C PRO A 82 -12.00 -8.31 -3.81
N GLU A 83 -12.58 -7.21 -3.31
CA GLU A 83 -12.93 -6.02 -4.10
C GLU A 83 -11.69 -5.19 -4.46
N SER A 84 -10.62 -5.28 -3.67
CA SER A 84 -9.35 -4.59 -3.94
C SER A 84 -8.40 -5.38 -4.83
N ALA A 85 -8.74 -6.63 -5.14
CA ALA A 85 -7.90 -7.52 -5.92
C ALA A 85 -7.93 -7.16 -7.42
N ASN A 86 -6.81 -7.40 -8.09
CA ASN A 86 -6.72 -7.41 -9.55
C ASN A 86 -6.95 -8.82 -10.16
N VAL A 87 -7.48 -9.73 -9.36
CA VAL A 87 -7.98 -11.06 -9.76
C VAL A 87 -9.45 -11.15 -9.40
N ASP A 88 -10.28 -11.76 -10.24
CA ASP A 88 -11.67 -12.11 -9.88
C ASP A 88 -11.66 -13.27 -8.88
N ILE A 89 -11.45 -12.91 -7.59
CA ILE A 89 -11.34 -13.89 -6.50
C ILE A 89 -12.63 -14.69 -6.33
N ARG A 90 -13.80 -14.09 -6.58
CA ARG A 90 -15.06 -14.80 -6.41
C ARG A 90 -15.17 -15.95 -7.40
N TYR A 91 -14.92 -15.66 -8.66
CA TYR A 91 -14.95 -16.67 -9.70
C TYR A 91 -13.79 -17.68 -9.56
N ALA A 92 -12.61 -17.25 -9.16
CA ALA A 92 -11.49 -18.14 -8.86
C ALA A 92 -11.87 -19.16 -7.77
N ASN A 93 -12.51 -18.69 -6.67
CA ASN A 93 -12.98 -19.57 -5.59
C ASN A 93 -14.06 -20.56 -6.06
N GLU A 94 -15.01 -20.14 -6.91
CA GLU A 94 -16.02 -21.03 -7.49
C GLU A 94 -15.38 -22.18 -8.28
N ARG A 95 -14.22 -21.92 -8.88
CA ARG A 95 -13.43 -22.91 -9.63
C ARG A 95 -12.43 -23.69 -8.78
N GLY A 96 -12.34 -23.42 -7.48
CA GLY A 96 -11.37 -24.06 -6.60
C GLY A 96 -9.93 -23.57 -6.78
N ILE A 97 -9.73 -22.41 -7.41
CA ILE A 97 -8.43 -21.77 -7.59
C ILE A 97 -8.04 -21.04 -6.29
N THR A 98 -6.89 -21.36 -5.73
CA THR A 98 -6.36 -20.65 -4.58
C THR A 98 -5.73 -19.33 -5.02
N VAL A 99 -6.19 -18.20 -4.46
CA VAL A 99 -5.61 -16.88 -4.69
C VAL A 99 -4.98 -16.36 -3.40
N THR A 100 -3.72 -16.00 -3.46
CA THR A 100 -3.00 -15.37 -2.34
C THR A 100 -2.45 -14.01 -2.75
N GLY A 101 -2.17 -13.17 -1.78
CA GLY A 101 -1.54 -11.87 -1.98
C GLY A 101 -0.78 -11.45 -0.74
N ILE A 102 -0.12 -10.30 -0.80
CA ILE A 102 0.76 -9.83 0.26
C ILE A 102 0.01 -8.79 1.11
N ARG A 103 0.29 -8.78 2.40
CA ARG A 103 -0.19 -7.76 3.34
C ARG A 103 0.95 -7.27 4.20
N ASP A 104 0.84 -6.03 4.64
CA ASP A 104 1.72 -5.43 5.65
C ASP A 104 3.22 -5.58 5.29
N TYR A 105 3.57 -5.22 4.08
CA TYR A 105 4.94 -5.22 3.58
C TYR A 105 5.38 -3.81 3.17
N GLY A 106 6.67 -3.48 3.40
CA GLY A 106 7.24 -2.19 3.02
C GLY A 106 6.78 -1.01 3.89
N ASP A 107 6.03 -1.26 4.96
CA ASP A 107 5.54 -0.23 5.87
C ASP A 107 6.70 0.50 6.56
N GLU A 108 7.76 -0.23 6.93
CA GLU A 108 8.98 0.33 7.51
C GLU A 108 9.64 1.34 6.57
N GLY A 109 9.81 0.99 5.30
CA GLY A 109 10.38 1.88 4.28
C GLY A 109 9.54 3.14 4.06
N VAL A 110 8.21 3.03 4.11
CA VAL A 110 7.30 4.19 4.07
C VAL A 110 7.54 5.10 5.29
N VAL A 111 7.66 4.52 6.49
CA VAL A 111 7.93 5.29 7.72
C VAL A 111 9.27 6.01 7.62
N GLU A 112 10.32 5.31 7.21
CA GLU A 112 11.66 5.90 7.04
C GLU A 112 11.64 7.06 6.05
N TYR A 113 10.97 6.87 4.91
CA TYR A 113 10.83 7.91 3.89
C TYR A 113 10.12 9.15 4.43
N VAL A 114 8.94 9.01 5.04
CA VAL A 114 8.16 10.17 5.50
C VAL A 114 8.85 10.90 6.66
N ILE A 115 9.53 10.19 7.57
CA ILE A 115 10.30 10.80 8.63
C ILE A 115 11.48 11.58 8.06
N SER A 116 12.20 11.00 7.09
CA SER A 116 13.34 11.69 6.45
C SER A 116 12.90 12.96 5.73
N GLU A 117 11.79 12.91 4.98
CA GLU A 117 11.27 14.09 4.26
C GLU A 117 10.70 15.13 5.23
N LEU A 118 10.04 14.72 6.31
CA LEU A 118 9.60 15.65 7.34
C LEU A 118 10.77 16.38 7.98
N VAL A 119 11.84 15.67 8.37
CA VAL A 119 13.05 16.28 8.94
C VAL A 119 13.69 17.24 7.94
N ARG A 120 13.80 16.85 6.66
CA ARG A 120 14.31 17.74 5.60
C ARG A 120 13.49 19.01 5.48
N CYS A 121 12.16 18.89 5.50
CA CYS A 121 11.23 20.01 5.41
C CYS A 121 11.37 20.94 6.63
N LEU A 122 11.40 20.39 7.84
CA LEU A 122 11.49 21.18 9.07
C LEU A 122 12.83 21.91 9.26
N HIS A 123 13.93 21.29 8.83
CA HIS A 123 15.28 21.84 9.00
C HIS A 123 15.84 22.53 7.75
N GLY A 124 15.19 22.40 6.60
CA GLY A 124 15.65 22.98 5.34
C GLY A 124 16.89 22.30 4.75
N PHE A 125 17.16 21.03 5.06
CA PHE A 125 18.33 20.32 4.52
C PHE A 125 18.26 20.17 2.99
N GLY A 126 19.14 20.92 2.29
CA GLY A 126 19.25 20.89 0.85
C GLY A 126 18.16 21.67 0.07
N GLN A 127 17.31 22.39 0.77
CA GLN A 127 16.28 23.30 0.22
C GLN A 127 15.86 24.33 1.26
N GLU A 128 14.95 25.23 0.92
CA GLU A 128 14.38 26.15 1.89
C GLU A 128 13.58 25.40 2.97
N PRO A 129 13.69 25.79 4.25
CA PRO A 129 12.89 25.20 5.31
C PRO A 129 11.41 25.56 5.13
N TRP A 130 10.54 24.77 5.71
CA TRP A 130 9.09 25.00 5.70
C TRP A 130 8.68 26.35 6.33
N GLU A 131 9.40 26.77 7.35
CA GLU A 131 9.24 28.07 8.01
C GLU A 131 10.56 28.84 7.93
N ASP A 132 10.54 30.12 8.29
CA ASP A 132 11.73 31.00 8.25
C ASP A 132 12.89 30.48 9.10
N MET A 133 12.60 29.68 10.12
CA MET A 133 13.59 29.08 11.02
C MET A 133 13.41 27.57 11.09
N PRO A 134 14.48 26.80 11.25
CA PRO A 134 14.42 25.38 11.50
C PRO A 134 13.53 25.05 12.70
N ARG A 135 12.78 23.98 12.60
CA ARG A 135 11.83 23.53 13.59
C ARG A 135 12.04 22.07 13.98
N GLU A 136 11.79 21.74 15.22
CA GLU A 136 11.87 20.37 15.74
C GLU A 136 10.52 19.65 15.61
N ILE A 137 10.57 18.31 15.65
CA ILE A 137 9.36 17.46 15.71
C ILE A 137 8.69 17.57 17.09
N THR A 138 9.46 17.88 18.14
CA THR A 138 8.94 18.05 19.51
C THR A 138 7.86 19.14 19.55
N GLY A 139 6.67 18.75 20.05
CA GLY A 139 5.50 19.63 20.14
C GLY A 139 4.77 19.90 18.81
N LEU A 140 5.24 19.31 17.69
CA LEU A 140 4.56 19.42 16.40
C LEU A 140 3.19 18.76 16.46
N LYS A 141 2.15 19.44 16.00
CA LYS A 141 0.78 18.91 15.94
C LYS A 141 0.60 18.11 14.66
N VAL A 142 0.52 16.80 14.81
CA VAL A 142 0.45 15.85 13.70
C VAL A 142 -0.93 15.22 13.63
N GLY A 143 -1.52 15.26 12.44
CA GLY A 143 -2.76 14.56 12.11
C GLY A 143 -2.49 13.34 11.24
N VAL A 144 -3.00 12.17 11.64
CA VAL A 144 -2.92 10.94 10.85
C VAL A 144 -4.31 10.54 10.37
N VAL A 145 -4.53 10.64 9.06
CA VAL A 145 -5.78 10.23 8.40
C VAL A 145 -5.63 8.78 7.96
N GLY A 146 -6.27 7.87 8.69
CA GLY A 146 -6.11 6.43 8.51
C GLY A 146 -5.05 5.84 9.44
N LEU A 147 -5.48 5.33 10.61
CA LEU A 147 -4.58 4.69 11.58
C LEU A 147 -4.54 3.17 11.35
N GLY A 148 -4.11 2.75 10.15
CA GLY A 148 -3.79 1.37 9.79
C GLY A 148 -2.37 0.99 10.22
N LYS A 149 -1.74 0.02 9.55
CA LYS A 149 -0.37 -0.41 9.84
C LYS A 149 0.63 0.75 9.66
N SER A 150 0.76 1.29 8.45
CA SER A 150 1.69 2.39 8.15
C SER A 150 1.39 3.64 8.98
N GLY A 151 0.11 4.07 9.04
CA GLY A 151 -0.27 5.25 9.82
C GLY A 151 -0.01 5.09 11.31
N GLY A 152 -0.18 3.88 11.86
CA GLY A 152 0.16 3.57 13.25
C GLY A 152 1.67 3.66 13.51
N MET A 153 2.48 3.10 12.62
CA MET A 153 3.95 3.16 12.72
C MET A 153 4.47 4.60 12.59
N ILE A 154 3.92 5.40 11.68
CA ILE A 154 4.25 6.83 11.55
C ILE A 154 3.89 7.57 12.85
N ALA A 155 2.69 7.34 13.40
CA ALA A 155 2.26 7.96 14.65
C ALA A 155 3.19 7.58 15.82
N ASP A 156 3.58 6.31 15.93
CA ASP A 156 4.47 5.81 16.97
C ASP A 156 5.87 6.45 16.86
N ALA A 157 6.42 6.52 15.65
CA ALA A 157 7.73 7.14 15.40
C ALA A 157 7.72 8.63 15.74
N LEU A 158 6.71 9.38 15.29
CA LEU A 158 6.60 10.81 15.58
C LEU A 158 6.32 11.09 17.06
N LYS A 159 5.54 10.22 17.72
CA LYS A 159 5.34 10.29 19.17
C LYS A 159 6.65 10.10 19.94
N PHE A 160 7.50 9.16 19.50
CA PHE A 160 8.84 8.98 20.08
C PHE A 160 9.67 10.24 20.00
N PHE A 161 9.58 11.01 18.92
CA PHE A 161 10.24 12.32 18.76
C PHE A 161 9.51 13.48 19.48
N GLY A 162 8.43 13.22 20.21
CA GLY A 162 7.73 14.21 21.03
C GLY A 162 6.62 14.98 20.32
N ALA A 163 6.15 14.53 19.17
CA ALA A 163 4.99 15.14 18.51
C ALA A 163 3.68 14.90 19.28
N GLU A 164 2.72 15.80 19.10
CA GLU A 164 1.32 15.66 19.56
C GLU A 164 0.50 14.99 18.47
N ILE A 165 0.07 13.76 18.71
CA ILE A 165 -0.62 12.95 17.70
C ILE A 165 -2.13 13.05 17.85
N ALA A 166 -2.81 13.44 16.76
CA ALA A 166 -4.23 13.25 16.56
C ALA A 166 -4.45 12.30 15.36
N TYR A 167 -5.55 11.56 15.35
CA TYR A 167 -5.87 10.69 14.23
C TYR A 167 -7.35 10.69 13.90
N PHE A 168 -7.65 10.37 12.65
CA PHE A 168 -8.97 10.06 12.13
C PHE A 168 -9.00 8.61 11.62
N ALA A 169 -10.03 7.89 11.99
CA ALA A 169 -10.31 6.53 11.53
C ALA A 169 -11.83 6.30 11.51
N ARG A 170 -12.30 5.18 10.96
CA ARG A 170 -13.72 4.81 10.97
C ARG A 170 -14.33 4.67 12.37
N SER A 171 -13.50 4.37 13.36
CA SER A 171 -13.86 4.29 14.77
C SER A 171 -12.65 4.59 15.64
N GLU A 172 -12.90 5.01 16.87
CA GLU A 172 -11.87 5.19 17.88
C GLU A 172 -11.17 3.86 18.19
N LYS A 173 -9.85 3.92 18.38
CA LYS A 173 -8.99 2.75 18.69
C LYS A 173 -8.47 2.86 20.12
N GLN A 174 -8.87 1.92 20.95
CA GLN A 174 -8.47 1.90 22.39
C GLN A 174 -6.95 1.89 22.56
N GLU A 175 -6.22 1.15 21.74
CA GLU A 175 -4.75 1.10 21.76
C GLU A 175 -4.11 2.46 21.49
N ALA A 176 -4.68 3.23 20.54
CA ALA A 176 -4.21 4.57 20.22
C ALA A 176 -4.48 5.56 21.36
N THR A 177 -5.65 5.47 21.98
CA THR A 177 -6.01 6.27 23.16
C THR A 177 -5.07 5.96 24.33
N ALA A 178 -4.72 4.68 24.56
CA ALA A 178 -3.76 4.28 25.57
C ALA A 178 -2.34 4.84 25.33
N LYS A 179 -1.95 5.09 24.07
CA LYS A 179 -0.71 5.77 23.70
C LYS A 179 -0.79 7.30 23.81
N GLY A 180 -1.96 7.83 24.18
CA GLY A 180 -2.21 9.28 24.28
C GLY A 180 -2.48 9.97 22.93
N TYR A 181 -2.91 9.22 21.91
CA TYR A 181 -3.35 9.79 20.63
C TYR A 181 -4.79 10.26 20.75
N ARG A 182 -5.11 11.41 20.16
CA ARG A 182 -6.45 11.97 20.19
C ARG A 182 -7.25 11.55 18.96
N PHE A 183 -8.38 10.89 19.17
CA PHE A 183 -9.34 10.62 18.10
C PHE A 183 -10.14 11.91 17.81
N LEU A 184 -10.13 12.37 16.57
CA LEU A 184 -10.82 13.58 16.15
C LEU A 184 -11.66 13.34 14.89
N PRO A 185 -12.80 14.05 14.74
CA PRO A 185 -13.46 14.20 13.45
C PRO A 185 -12.48 14.78 12.40
N LEU A 186 -12.64 14.40 11.13
CA LEU A 186 -11.70 14.77 10.07
C LEU A 186 -11.45 16.28 10.01
N ASN A 187 -12.53 17.07 10.02
CA ASN A 187 -12.43 18.52 9.92
C ASN A 187 -11.67 19.16 11.10
N GLU A 188 -11.87 18.64 12.31
CA GLU A 188 -11.14 19.11 13.49
C GLU A 188 -9.67 18.72 13.42
N LEU A 189 -9.37 17.49 12.98
CA LEU A 189 -8.01 17.04 12.77
C LEU A 189 -7.29 17.94 11.77
N LEU A 190 -7.88 18.18 10.60
CA LEU A 190 -7.30 19.05 9.57
C LEU A 190 -7.08 20.47 10.06
N ALA A 191 -8.03 21.04 10.83
CA ALA A 191 -7.90 22.38 11.37
C ALA A 191 -6.79 22.51 12.41
N GLN A 192 -6.64 21.52 13.30
CA GLN A 192 -5.71 21.57 14.42
C GLN A 192 -4.27 21.10 14.08
N SER A 193 -4.09 20.30 13.04
CA SER A 193 -2.79 19.74 12.68
C SER A 193 -1.94 20.72 11.87
N GLU A 194 -0.65 20.71 12.07
CA GLU A 194 0.38 21.44 11.29
C GLU A 194 0.91 20.58 10.16
N VAL A 195 1.07 19.29 10.41
CA VAL A 195 1.45 18.27 9.42
C VAL A 195 0.39 17.18 9.40
N VAL A 196 -0.01 16.77 8.21
CA VAL A 196 -1.03 15.73 8.00
C VAL A 196 -0.43 14.57 7.19
N PHE A 197 -0.57 13.36 7.69
CA PHE A 197 -0.25 12.13 6.97
C PHE A 197 -1.54 11.44 6.52
N CYS A 198 -1.72 11.30 5.22
CA CYS A 198 -2.82 10.55 4.63
C CYS A 198 -2.33 9.13 4.36
N CYS A 199 -2.78 8.17 5.18
CA CYS A 199 -2.38 6.76 5.16
C CYS A 199 -3.60 5.87 4.86
N LEU A 200 -4.37 6.25 3.85
CA LEU A 200 -5.56 5.51 3.43
C LEU A 200 -5.18 4.40 2.45
N ASN A 201 -6.06 3.42 2.31
CA ASN A 201 -5.89 2.39 1.29
C ASN A 201 -6.00 3.00 -0.11
N LYS A 202 -5.29 2.40 -1.07
CA LYS A 202 -5.34 2.76 -2.49
C LYS A 202 -6.81 2.97 -2.95
N ASN A 203 -7.01 4.02 -3.74
CA ASN A 203 -8.31 4.41 -4.29
C ASN A 203 -9.38 4.87 -3.25
N THR A 204 -8.99 5.13 -2.00
CA THR A 204 -9.88 5.74 -1.02
C THR A 204 -9.73 7.26 -1.09
N VAL A 205 -10.67 7.94 -1.73
CA VAL A 205 -10.70 9.40 -1.77
C VAL A 205 -11.52 9.90 -0.58
N LEU A 206 -10.86 10.56 0.36
CA LEU A 206 -11.49 11.14 1.55
C LEU A 206 -11.30 12.66 1.63
N LEU A 207 -10.19 13.17 1.08
CA LEU A 207 -9.89 14.59 1.05
C LEU A 207 -10.33 15.16 -0.31
N HIS A 208 -11.36 15.97 -0.28
CA HIS A 208 -11.90 16.72 -1.42
C HIS A 208 -11.50 18.20 -1.31
N GLU A 209 -11.96 19.03 -2.22
CA GLU A 209 -11.64 20.46 -2.26
C GLU A 209 -11.97 21.18 -0.94
N ALA A 210 -13.09 20.81 -0.31
CA ALA A 210 -13.52 21.38 0.97
C ALA A 210 -12.55 21.06 2.12
N GLU A 211 -12.05 19.83 2.16
CA GLU A 211 -11.07 19.38 3.16
C GLU A 211 -9.70 20.02 2.91
N PHE A 212 -9.27 20.14 1.64
CA PHE A 212 -8.04 20.85 1.29
C PHE A 212 -8.12 22.33 1.69
N GLY A 213 -9.27 22.98 1.55
CA GLY A 213 -9.47 24.36 2.01
C GLY A 213 -9.22 24.57 3.50
N GLN A 214 -9.36 23.53 4.32
CA GLN A 214 -9.13 23.58 5.77
C GLN A 214 -7.66 23.43 6.16
N LEU A 215 -6.80 22.92 5.27
CA LEU A 215 -5.38 22.79 5.54
C LEU A 215 -4.67 24.14 5.66
N GLY A 216 -5.18 25.19 5.02
CA GLY A 216 -4.57 26.52 5.02
C GLY A 216 -3.21 26.56 4.31
N ASN A 217 -2.60 27.75 4.23
CA ASN A 217 -1.41 27.98 3.40
C ASN A 217 -0.07 27.56 4.05
N LYS A 218 -0.06 27.10 5.30
CA LYS A 218 1.16 26.77 6.05
C LYS A 218 1.17 25.34 6.59
N LYS A 219 0.53 24.39 5.89
CA LYS A 219 0.49 23.01 6.33
C LYS A 219 1.17 22.09 5.33
N VAL A 220 1.79 21.03 5.85
CA VAL A 220 2.45 20.00 5.05
C VAL A 220 1.57 18.76 5.02
N LEU A 221 1.34 18.23 3.84
CA LEU A 221 0.59 16.99 3.63
C LEU A 221 1.50 15.93 3.00
N PHE A 222 1.61 14.79 3.67
CA PHE A 222 2.21 13.56 3.12
C PHE A 222 1.11 12.60 2.70
N ASN A 223 1.13 12.15 1.46
CA ASN A 223 0.23 11.11 0.98
C ASN A 223 1.03 9.81 0.78
N THR A 224 0.68 8.77 1.51
CA THR A 224 1.34 7.45 1.50
C THR A 224 0.41 6.31 1.10
N GLY A 225 -0.80 6.63 0.62
CA GLY A 225 -1.83 5.66 0.21
C GLY A 225 -2.06 5.56 -1.28
#